data_8a0ee2bd790a0c16bbac6d059daa9dfc
#
_entry.id   8a0ee2bd790a0c16bbac6d059daa9dfc
#
_cell.length_a   1.000
_cell.length_b   1.000
_cell.length_c   1.000
_cell.angle_alpha   90.00
_cell.angle_beta   90.00
_cell.angle_gamma   90.00
#
_symmetry.space_group_name_H-M   'P 1'
#
loop_
_entity.id
_entity.type
_entity.pdbx_description
1 polymer ?
#
loop_
_entity_poly.entity_id
_entity_poly.type
_entity_poly.pdbx_seq_one_letter_code
_entity_poly.pdbx_strand_id
1 'polypeptide(L)'
;DHDFKAAKNMEIFNAIYKNLDLMYVDTLDAEVVVGNGINAMLRSLDPYTTYYPEQKMKELKNLLTGKYAGVGAVIRYNFQLQRVCISEPYENMPAAEVGLKKGDIILSIDDEDMTNKEVSYVSDHLRGEPGSSFMLKVKRPSTGKTMKVKVTRRTIQLPFLPYYGMLEGNIGYINFNSFTEQSAKEVRRAFIDLRKQVANCLIFALRN
;
A
#
# COMPACT_ATOMS: atom_id res chain seq x y z
N ASP A 1 -20.72 -16.27 -35.64
CA ASP A 1 -21.53 -16.62 -34.63
C ASP A 1 -20.85 -16.52 -33.27
N HIS A 2 -20.73 -15.27 -32.83
CA HIS A 2 -19.97 -14.91 -31.62
C HIS A 2 -20.60 -15.55 -30.36
N ASP A 3 -21.92 -15.47 -30.23
CA ASP A 3 -22.64 -15.91 -29.03
C ASP A 3 -22.56 -17.42 -28.82
N PHE A 4 -22.61 -18.18 -29.90
CA PHE A 4 -22.45 -19.63 -29.85
C PHE A 4 -21.04 -20.02 -29.37
N LYS A 5 -20.01 -19.34 -29.89
CA LYS A 5 -18.63 -19.59 -29.47
C LYS A 5 -18.41 -19.20 -28.00
N ALA A 6 -18.98 -18.09 -27.54
CA ALA A 6 -18.92 -17.65 -26.16
C ALA A 6 -19.57 -18.68 -25.22
N ALA A 7 -20.80 -19.13 -25.52
CA ALA A 7 -21.51 -20.13 -24.73
C ALA A 7 -20.73 -21.44 -24.65
N LYS A 8 -20.23 -21.95 -25.79
CA LYS A 8 -19.43 -23.18 -25.84
C LYS A 8 -18.16 -23.09 -24.98
N ASN A 9 -17.43 -21.96 -25.03
CA ASN A 9 -16.22 -21.78 -24.24
C ASN A 9 -16.53 -21.69 -22.76
N MET A 10 -17.64 -21.07 -22.34
CA MET A 10 -18.09 -21.06 -20.95
C MET A 10 -18.45 -22.46 -20.44
N GLU A 11 -19.09 -23.31 -21.27
CA GLU A 11 -19.36 -24.71 -20.91
C GLU A 11 -18.05 -25.48 -20.70
N ILE A 12 -17.06 -25.28 -21.57
CA ILE A 12 -15.74 -25.92 -21.44
C ILE A 12 -15.06 -25.46 -20.14
N PHE A 13 -15.07 -24.16 -19.86
CA PHE A 13 -14.49 -23.61 -18.64
C PHE A 13 -15.13 -24.22 -17.39
N ASN A 14 -16.46 -24.26 -17.34
CA ASN A 14 -17.20 -24.87 -16.23
C ASN A 14 -16.91 -26.36 -16.07
N ALA A 15 -16.80 -27.10 -17.18
CA ALA A 15 -16.48 -28.53 -17.14
C ALA A 15 -15.06 -28.76 -16.59
N ILE A 16 -14.08 -27.95 -17.02
CA ILE A 16 -12.70 -28.02 -16.51
C ILE A 16 -12.68 -27.73 -15.00
N TYR A 17 -13.34 -26.65 -14.56
CA TYR A 17 -13.39 -26.30 -13.15
C TYR A 17 -14.02 -27.41 -12.29
N LYS A 18 -15.16 -27.95 -12.71
CA LYS A 18 -15.81 -29.08 -12.01
C LYS A 18 -14.92 -30.33 -11.93
N ASN A 19 -14.21 -30.66 -12.99
CA ASN A 19 -13.29 -31.79 -12.96
C ASN A 19 -12.10 -31.56 -12.05
N LEU A 20 -11.56 -30.32 -12.01
CA LEU A 20 -10.49 -29.95 -11.06
C LEU A 20 -10.98 -30.09 -9.62
N ASP A 21 -12.15 -29.56 -9.29
CA ASP A 21 -12.72 -29.62 -7.94
C ASP A 21 -12.99 -31.04 -7.46
N LEU A 22 -13.41 -31.92 -8.35
CA LEU A 22 -13.77 -33.32 -8.04
C LEU A 22 -12.58 -34.30 -8.04
N MET A 23 -11.58 -34.06 -8.90
CA MET A 23 -10.55 -35.05 -9.21
C MET A 23 -9.13 -34.64 -8.79
N TYR A 24 -8.90 -33.39 -8.37
CA TYR A 24 -7.60 -32.97 -7.92
C TYR A 24 -7.25 -33.61 -6.56
N VAL A 25 -5.98 -33.92 -6.34
CA VAL A 25 -5.50 -34.67 -5.15
C VAL A 25 -5.72 -33.91 -3.85
N ASP A 26 -5.61 -32.56 -3.89
CA ASP A 26 -5.79 -31.71 -2.74
C ASP A 26 -7.11 -30.91 -2.84
N THR A 27 -7.65 -30.51 -1.69
CA THR A 27 -8.81 -29.61 -1.63
C THR A 27 -8.45 -28.25 -2.23
N LEU A 28 -9.16 -27.84 -3.28
CA LEU A 28 -8.96 -26.56 -3.92
C LEU A 28 -9.74 -25.45 -3.22
N ASP A 29 -9.09 -24.30 -3.07
CA ASP A 29 -9.78 -23.07 -2.72
C ASP A 29 -10.44 -22.47 -3.97
N ALA A 30 -11.75 -22.52 -4.03
CA ALA A 30 -12.54 -22.08 -5.18
C ALA A 30 -12.29 -20.62 -5.52
N GLU A 31 -12.18 -19.74 -4.51
CA GLU A 31 -11.97 -18.30 -4.72
C GLU A 31 -10.59 -18.02 -5.31
N VAL A 32 -9.57 -18.73 -4.84
CA VAL A 32 -8.20 -18.59 -5.35
C VAL A 32 -8.12 -19.10 -6.79
N VAL A 33 -8.66 -20.29 -7.08
CA VAL A 33 -8.58 -20.90 -8.43
C VAL A 33 -9.35 -20.07 -9.45
N VAL A 34 -10.59 -19.70 -9.15
CA VAL A 34 -11.43 -18.88 -10.04
C VAL A 34 -10.83 -17.48 -10.19
N GLY A 35 -10.36 -16.86 -9.10
CA GLY A 35 -9.70 -15.56 -9.13
C GLY A 35 -8.45 -15.53 -10.01
N ASN A 36 -7.64 -16.58 -9.97
CA ASN A 36 -6.48 -16.74 -10.86
C ASN A 36 -6.90 -16.83 -12.33
N GLY A 37 -7.97 -17.58 -12.64
CA GLY A 37 -8.54 -17.66 -13.98
C GLY A 37 -9.04 -16.30 -14.49
N ILE A 38 -9.79 -15.57 -13.67
CA ILE A 38 -10.27 -14.21 -13.98
C ILE A 38 -9.08 -13.28 -14.27
N ASN A 39 -8.07 -13.27 -13.38
CA ASN A 39 -6.90 -12.42 -13.54
C ASN A 39 -6.10 -12.76 -14.80
N ALA A 40 -6.00 -14.06 -15.17
CA ALA A 40 -5.35 -14.48 -16.42
C ALA A 40 -6.09 -13.94 -17.64
N MET A 41 -7.42 -14.02 -17.65
CA MET A 41 -8.25 -13.44 -18.73
C MET A 41 -8.06 -11.93 -18.85
N LEU A 42 -8.11 -11.20 -17.73
CA LEU A 42 -7.99 -9.74 -17.73
C LEU A 42 -6.61 -9.28 -18.20
N ARG A 43 -5.54 -9.97 -17.78
CA ARG A 43 -4.17 -9.69 -18.25
C ARG A 43 -3.98 -9.84 -19.75
N SER A 44 -4.80 -10.66 -20.40
CA SER A 44 -4.77 -10.78 -21.87
C SER A 44 -5.36 -9.57 -22.60
N LEU A 45 -6.09 -8.70 -21.90
CA LEU A 45 -6.68 -7.48 -22.46
C LEU A 45 -5.72 -6.30 -22.34
N ASP A 46 -5.25 -6.03 -21.14
CA ASP A 46 -4.32 -4.93 -20.83
C ASP A 46 -3.66 -5.15 -19.45
N PRO A 47 -2.58 -4.41 -19.11
CA PRO A 47 -1.91 -4.54 -17.83
C PRO A 47 -2.62 -3.83 -16.65
N TYR A 48 -3.70 -3.09 -16.90
CA TYR A 48 -4.36 -2.23 -15.91
C TYR A 48 -5.66 -2.79 -15.38
N THR A 49 -6.35 -3.63 -16.17
CA THR A 49 -7.61 -4.25 -15.77
C THR A 49 -7.36 -5.32 -14.71
N THR A 50 -7.91 -5.12 -13.52
CA THR A 50 -7.68 -6.00 -12.36
C THR A 50 -9.01 -6.36 -11.70
N TYR A 51 -9.17 -7.62 -11.34
CA TYR A 51 -10.27 -8.10 -10.52
C TYR A 51 -9.92 -8.00 -9.03
N TYR A 52 -10.79 -7.36 -8.27
CA TYR A 52 -10.71 -7.30 -6.81
C TYR A 52 -11.84 -8.16 -6.22
N PRO A 53 -11.53 -9.31 -5.61
CA PRO A 53 -12.54 -10.10 -4.88
C PRO A 53 -13.07 -9.34 -3.67
N GLU A 54 -14.24 -9.75 -3.16
CA GLU A 54 -14.94 -9.05 -2.08
C GLU A 54 -14.05 -8.85 -0.83
N GLN A 55 -13.23 -9.86 -0.49
CA GLN A 55 -12.29 -9.77 0.64
C GLN A 55 -11.23 -8.67 0.45
N LYS A 56 -10.89 -8.30 -0.80
CA LYS A 56 -9.93 -7.25 -1.13
C LYS A 56 -10.56 -5.88 -1.41
N MET A 57 -11.89 -5.76 -1.30
CA MET A 57 -12.57 -4.46 -1.51
C MET A 57 -12.11 -3.39 -0.51
N LYS A 58 -11.72 -3.77 0.72
CA LYS A 58 -11.14 -2.84 1.70
C LYS A 58 -9.79 -2.29 1.24
N GLU A 59 -8.96 -3.13 0.64
CA GLU A 59 -7.67 -2.71 0.05
C GLU A 59 -7.89 -1.75 -1.12
N LEU A 60 -8.82 -2.08 -2.01
CA LEU A 60 -9.19 -1.20 -3.11
C LEU A 60 -9.68 0.16 -2.62
N LYS A 61 -10.57 0.20 -1.63
CA LYS A 61 -11.04 1.43 -1.02
C LYS A 61 -9.90 2.25 -0.40
N ASN A 62 -8.94 1.59 0.25
CA ASN A 62 -7.76 2.24 0.81
C ASN A 62 -6.88 2.86 -0.28
N LEU A 63 -6.69 2.15 -1.41
CA LEU A 63 -5.96 2.68 -2.57
C LEU A 63 -6.66 3.91 -3.17
N LEU A 64 -7.97 3.85 -3.37
CA LEU A 64 -8.75 4.95 -3.95
C LEU A 64 -8.81 6.18 -3.05
N THR A 65 -8.88 5.99 -1.75
CA THR A 65 -8.97 7.09 -0.77
C THR A 65 -7.60 7.58 -0.28
N GLY A 66 -6.52 6.81 -0.51
CA GLY A 66 -5.19 7.07 0.06
C GLY A 66 -5.13 6.89 1.59
N LYS A 67 -6.13 6.20 2.17
CA LYS A 67 -6.22 5.93 3.61
C LYS A 67 -5.87 4.48 3.90
N TYR A 68 -5.08 4.25 4.93
CA TYR A 68 -4.85 2.92 5.48
C TYR A 68 -4.75 3.01 7.01
N ALA A 69 -5.00 1.92 7.70
CA ALA A 69 -4.82 1.88 9.14
C ALA A 69 -3.49 1.20 9.49
N GLY A 70 -2.69 1.91 10.28
CA GLY A 70 -1.35 1.46 10.63
C GLY A 70 -0.64 2.39 11.60
N VAL A 71 0.69 2.39 11.53
CA VAL A 71 1.56 3.12 12.47
C VAL A 71 2.08 4.46 11.92
N GLY A 72 1.99 4.70 10.62
CA GLY A 72 2.47 5.94 9.99
C GLY A 72 3.99 6.03 9.96
N ALA A 73 4.64 5.07 9.35
CA ALA A 73 6.08 5.08 9.10
C ALA A 73 6.43 4.43 7.76
N VAL A 74 7.48 4.92 7.12
CA VAL A 74 8.14 4.22 6.01
C VAL A 74 9.07 3.18 6.60
N ILE A 75 9.00 1.96 6.09
CA ILE A 75 9.88 0.86 6.48
C ILE A 75 10.69 0.37 5.29
N ARG A 76 11.90 -0.14 5.55
CA ARG A 76 12.79 -0.70 4.52
C ARG A 76 13.50 -1.94 5.04
N TYR A 77 13.76 -2.89 4.14
CA TYR A 77 14.57 -4.05 4.46
C TYR A 77 16.06 -3.68 4.49
N ASN A 78 16.75 -4.11 5.53
CA ASN A 78 18.20 -4.01 5.64
C ASN A 78 18.81 -5.40 5.41
N PHE A 79 19.46 -5.58 4.27
CA PHE A 79 20.03 -6.86 3.86
C PHE A 79 21.18 -7.35 4.76
N GLN A 80 21.95 -6.43 5.35
CA GLN A 80 23.07 -6.78 6.24
C GLN A 80 22.55 -7.33 7.59
N LEU A 81 21.45 -6.76 8.07
CA LEU A 81 20.83 -7.14 9.34
C LEU A 81 19.76 -8.22 9.18
N GLN A 82 19.37 -8.52 7.93
CA GLN A 82 18.25 -9.41 7.58
C GLN A 82 16.96 -9.05 8.34
N ARG A 83 16.69 -7.74 8.46
CA ARG A 83 15.56 -7.20 9.21
C ARG A 83 15.00 -5.95 8.57
N VAL A 84 13.73 -5.71 8.84
CA VAL A 84 13.08 -4.46 8.47
C VAL A 84 13.40 -3.38 9.48
N CYS A 85 13.66 -2.17 8.99
CA CYS A 85 13.98 -0.99 9.80
C CYS A 85 12.99 0.13 9.52
N ILE A 86 12.76 0.99 10.52
CA ILE A 86 12.05 2.25 10.35
C ILE A 86 12.94 3.19 9.52
N SER A 87 12.50 3.53 8.32
CA SER A 87 13.21 4.48 7.45
C SER A 87 12.83 5.92 7.81
N GLU A 88 11.54 6.15 8.06
CA GLU A 88 11.01 7.47 8.40
C GLU A 88 9.68 7.32 9.14
N PRO A 89 9.58 7.70 10.42
CA PRO A 89 8.30 7.85 11.10
C PRO A 89 7.69 9.19 10.69
N TYR A 90 6.42 9.21 10.30
CA TYR A 90 5.73 10.46 9.97
C TYR A 90 5.39 11.23 11.23
N GLU A 91 5.56 12.56 11.18
CA GLU A 91 5.21 13.45 12.27
C GLU A 91 3.73 13.34 12.66
N ASN A 92 3.44 13.42 13.94
CA ASN A 92 2.08 13.34 14.50
C ASN A 92 1.37 12.01 14.21
N MET A 93 2.11 10.95 13.92
CA MET A 93 1.59 9.61 13.68
C MET A 93 2.02 8.64 14.79
N PRO A 94 1.31 7.51 14.97
CA PRO A 94 1.54 6.59 16.10
C PRO A 94 3.00 6.17 16.29
N ALA A 95 3.73 5.93 15.20
CA ALA A 95 5.14 5.56 15.28
C ALA A 95 6.00 6.66 15.93
N ALA A 96 5.80 7.93 15.53
CA ALA A 96 6.52 9.05 16.09
C ALA A 96 6.11 9.32 17.55
N GLU A 97 4.82 9.21 17.86
CA GLU A 97 4.28 9.44 19.22
C GLU A 97 4.85 8.47 20.27
N VAL A 98 5.07 7.20 19.90
CA VAL A 98 5.72 6.23 20.79
C VAL A 98 7.25 6.33 20.78
N GLY A 99 7.80 7.34 20.12
CA GLY A 99 9.23 7.66 20.12
C GLY A 99 10.08 6.80 19.19
N LEU A 100 9.50 6.15 18.18
CA LEU A 100 10.27 5.48 17.13
C LEU A 100 11.04 6.51 16.30
N LYS A 101 12.24 6.14 15.87
CA LYS A 101 13.14 7.01 15.10
C LYS A 101 13.65 6.30 13.86
N LYS A 102 14.11 7.09 12.92
CA LYS A 102 14.82 6.60 11.74
C LYS A 102 15.99 5.71 12.16
N GLY A 103 16.08 4.55 11.56
CA GLY A 103 17.12 3.55 11.84
C GLY A 103 16.74 2.53 12.91
N ASP A 104 15.60 2.67 13.62
CA ASP A 104 15.16 1.66 14.58
C ASP A 104 14.89 0.32 13.84
N ILE A 105 15.49 -0.76 14.33
CA ILE A 105 15.42 -2.11 13.77
C ILE A 105 14.24 -2.84 14.42
N ILE A 106 13.31 -3.33 13.64
CA ILE A 106 12.16 -4.11 14.12
C ILE A 106 12.65 -5.51 14.49
N LEU A 107 12.50 -5.89 15.76
CA LEU A 107 12.88 -7.18 16.29
C LEU A 107 11.70 -8.14 16.33
N SER A 108 10.58 -7.72 16.93
CA SER A 108 9.36 -8.52 17.01
C SER A 108 8.11 -7.65 17.04
N ILE A 109 6.98 -8.24 16.61
CA ILE A 109 5.62 -7.70 16.69
C ILE A 109 4.77 -8.73 17.43
N ASP A 110 4.12 -8.34 18.55
CA ASP A 110 3.38 -9.24 19.45
C ASP A 110 4.14 -10.51 19.82
N ASP A 111 5.46 -10.33 20.12
CA ASP A 111 6.42 -11.37 20.42
C ASP A 111 6.80 -12.31 19.25
N GLU A 112 6.22 -12.16 18.07
CA GLU A 112 6.64 -12.85 16.85
C GLU A 112 7.93 -12.22 16.30
N ASP A 113 8.98 -13.05 16.08
CA ASP A 113 10.26 -12.60 15.55
C ASP A 113 10.15 -12.21 14.07
N MET A 114 10.67 -11.03 13.73
CA MET A 114 10.68 -10.46 12.38
C MET A 114 12.01 -10.66 11.64
N THR A 115 12.84 -11.62 12.04
CA THR A 115 14.09 -11.97 11.33
C THR A 115 13.75 -12.59 9.99
N ASN A 116 14.44 -12.19 8.93
CA ASN A 116 14.27 -12.68 7.56
C ASN A 116 12.86 -12.56 7.00
N LYS A 117 12.01 -11.73 7.60
CA LYS A 117 10.67 -11.45 7.08
C LYS A 117 10.75 -10.34 6.03
N GLU A 118 10.01 -10.49 4.94
CA GLU A 118 9.90 -9.48 3.89
C GLU A 118 9.20 -8.21 4.38
N VAL A 119 9.42 -7.10 3.67
CA VAL A 119 8.78 -5.81 3.99
C VAL A 119 7.25 -5.91 3.97
N SER A 120 6.70 -6.64 3.00
CA SER A 120 5.25 -6.91 2.88
C SER A 120 4.71 -7.57 4.15
N TYR A 121 5.35 -8.64 4.59
CA TYR A 121 4.96 -9.38 5.80
C TYR A 121 4.95 -8.48 7.04
N VAL A 122 6.05 -7.76 7.28
CA VAL A 122 6.16 -6.84 8.42
C VAL A 122 5.14 -5.70 8.31
N SER A 123 4.94 -5.16 7.10
CA SER A 123 3.94 -4.12 6.84
C SER A 123 2.52 -4.58 7.20
N ASP A 124 2.16 -5.80 6.85
CA ASP A 124 0.84 -6.36 7.14
C ASP A 124 0.60 -6.50 8.65
N HIS A 125 1.65 -6.87 9.42
CA HIS A 125 1.57 -6.93 10.88
C HIS A 125 1.52 -5.53 11.54
N LEU A 126 2.13 -4.51 10.94
CA LEU A 126 2.03 -3.13 11.40
C LEU A 126 0.66 -2.50 11.07
N ARG A 127 -0.03 -3.00 10.04
CA ARG A 127 -1.39 -2.61 9.67
C ARG A 127 -2.42 -3.38 10.50
N GLY A 128 -3.67 -2.96 10.45
CA GLY A 128 -4.78 -3.64 11.13
C GLY A 128 -5.97 -2.70 11.33
N GLU A 129 -6.88 -3.07 12.22
CA GLU A 129 -8.06 -2.24 12.50
C GLU A 129 -7.66 -0.95 13.23
N PRO A 130 -8.23 0.22 12.86
CA PRO A 130 -8.02 1.46 13.60
C PRO A 130 -8.40 1.30 15.07
N GLY A 131 -7.55 1.80 15.99
CA GLY A 131 -7.75 1.67 17.43
C GLY A 131 -7.20 0.38 18.03
N SER A 132 -6.89 -0.65 17.22
CA SER A 132 -6.20 -1.84 17.72
C SER A 132 -4.76 -1.51 18.12
N SER A 133 -4.23 -2.25 19.10
CA SER A 133 -2.87 -2.03 19.61
C SER A 133 -2.07 -3.33 19.55
N PHE A 134 -0.76 -3.20 19.45
CA PHE A 134 0.19 -4.30 19.48
C PHE A 134 1.49 -3.89 20.19
N MET A 135 2.31 -4.87 20.57
CA MET A 135 3.61 -4.64 21.17
C MET A 135 4.71 -4.71 20.12
N LEU A 136 5.43 -3.62 19.93
CA LEU A 136 6.55 -3.53 19.00
C LEU A 136 7.87 -3.52 19.77
N LYS A 137 8.76 -4.47 19.49
CA LYS A 137 10.12 -4.51 20.02
C LYS A 137 11.10 -4.03 18.95
N VAL A 138 11.87 -3.01 19.27
CA VAL A 138 12.87 -2.44 18.36
C VAL A 138 14.23 -2.30 19.03
N LYS A 139 15.29 -2.36 18.25
CA LYS A 139 16.65 -2.01 18.67
C LYS A 139 17.05 -0.70 17.99
N ARG A 140 17.52 0.25 18.78
CA ARG A 140 18.05 1.54 18.29
C ARG A 140 19.55 1.48 18.12
N PRO A 141 20.10 1.42 16.89
CA PRO A 141 21.54 1.28 16.67
C PRO A 141 22.35 2.43 17.28
N SER A 142 21.84 3.68 17.21
CA SER A 142 22.54 4.86 17.72
C SER A 142 22.83 4.84 19.22
N THR A 143 22.07 4.08 20.00
CA THR A 143 22.24 3.95 21.45
C THR A 143 22.49 2.52 21.93
N GLY A 144 22.37 1.54 21.02
CA GLY A 144 22.42 0.12 21.34
C GLY A 144 21.22 -0.39 22.16
N LYS A 145 20.28 0.47 22.54
CA LYS A 145 19.16 0.12 23.42
C LYS A 145 18.07 -0.65 22.67
N THR A 146 17.50 -1.65 23.33
CA THR A 146 16.27 -2.33 22.91
C THR A 146 15.09 -1.75 23.68
N MET A 147 14.00 -1.47 22.99
CA MET A 147 12.78 -0.92 23.55
C MET A 147 11.59 -1.77 23.16
N LYS A 148 10.64 -1.94 24.06
CA LYS A 148 9.34 -2.55 23.81
C LYS A 148 8.27 -1.47 24.01
N VAL A 149 7.55 -1.12 22.97
CA VAL A 149 6.55 -0.04 22.97
C VAL A 149 5.20 -0.55 22.51
N LYS A 150 4.13 -0.08 23.15
CA LYS A 150 2.75 -0.34 22.71
C LYS A 150 2.41 0.69 21.65
N VAL A 151 2.05 0.22 20.45
CA VAL A 151 1.62 1.08 19.34
C VAL A 151 0.14 0.88 19.09
N THR A 152 -0.63 1.97 19.01
CA THR A 152 -2.05 1.94 18.65
C THR A 152 -2.21 2.38 17.21
N ARG A 153 -2.81 1.53 16.38
CA ARG A 153 -3.04 1.82 14.96
C ARG A 153 -4.07 2.92 14.79
N ARG A 154 -3.81 3.83 13.87
CA ARG A 154 -4.76 4.88 13.45
C ARG A 154 -4.95 4.84 11.95
N THR A 155 -6.06 5.44 11.49
CA THR A 155 -6.21 5.75 10.07
C THR A 155 -5.17 6.80 9.68
N ILE A 156 -4.29 6.42 8.77
CA ILE A 156 -3.26 7.26 8.20
C ILE A 156 -3.74 7.72 6.83
N GLN A 157 -3.66 9.00 6.55
CA GLN A 157 -3.87 9.53 5.21
C GLN A 157 -2.54 10.05 4.70
N LEU A 158 -1.99 9.39 3.69
CA LEU A 158 -0.78 9.89 3.03
C LEU A 158 -1.13 11.13 2.22
N PRO A 159 -0.31 12.19 2.29
CA PRO A 159 -0.50 13.35 1.44
C PRO A 159 -0.21 12.94 -0.02
N PHE A 160 -1.22 13.01 -0.88
CA PHE A 160 -1.05 12.79 -2.32
C PHE A 160 -0.41 14.01 -3.02
N LEU A 161 -0.37 15.16 -2.35
CA LEU A 161 0.30 16.39 -2.76
C LEU A 161 1.16 16.90 -1.59
N PRO A 162 2.35 16.28 -1.36
CA PRO A 162 3.18 16.59 -0.20
C PRO A 162 3.80 17.99 -0.25
N TYR A 163 3.97 18.54 -1.45
CA TYR A 163 4.57 19.87 -1.62
C TYR A 163 4.08 20.53 -2.90
N TYR A 164 3.84 21.83 -2.83
CA TYR A 164 3.80 22.72 -3.97
C TYR A 164 4.36 24.10 -3.57
N GLY A 165 4.95 24.81 -4.51
CA GLY A 165 5.54 26.13 -4.25
C GLY A 165 6.11 26.77 -5.51
N MET A 166 6.59 28.01 -5.35
CA MET A 166 7.31 28.73 -6.41
C MET A 166 8.79 28.37 -6.37
N LEU A 167 9.37 28.16 -7.54
CA LEU A 167 10.80 28.09 -7.78
C LEU A 167 11.29 29.41 -8.37
N GLU A 168 12.61 29.57 -8.48
CA GLU A 168 13.23 30.71 -9.18
C GLU A 168 12.75 30.79 -10.62
N GLY A 169 12.63 31.99 -11.18
CA GLY A 169 12.17 32.23 -12.55
C GLY A 169 10.66 32.14 -12.75
N ASN A 170 9.87 32.38 -11.69
CA ASN A 170 8.40 32.32 -11.74
C ASN A 170 7.85 30.96 -12.19
N ILE A 171 8.52 29.88 -11.79
CA ILE A 171 8.14 28.52 -12.09
C ILE A 171 7.33 27.96 -10.91
N GLY A 172 6.09 27.56 -11.14
CA GLY A 172 5.32 26.79 -10.17
C GLY A 172 5.79 25.33 -10.16
N TYR A 173 5.91 24.74 -9.00
CA TYR A 173 6.25 23.32 -8.81
C TYR A 173 5.18 22.61 -7.98
N ILE A 174 4.73 21.46 -8.46
CA ILE A 174 3.81 20.58 -7.73
C ILE A 174 4.44 19.19 -7.67
N ASN A 175 4.66 18.68 -6.44
CA ASN A 175 5.03 17.28 -6.20
C ASN A 175 3.77 16.46 -5.94
N PHE A 176 3.52 15.47 -6.79
CA PHE A 176 2.31 14.66 -6.76
C PHE A 176 2.65 13.17 -6.64
N ASN A 177 2.16 12.52 -5.58
CA ASN A 177 2.54 11.16 -5.24
C ASN A 177 1.53 10.10 -5.66
N SER A 178 0.22 10.40 -5.62
CA SER A 178 -0.78 9.37 -5.91
C SER A 178 -2.11 9.93 -6.39
N PHE A 179 -2.76 9.18 -7.27
CA PHE A 179 -4.12 9.48 -7.74
C PHE A 179 -5.14 8.93 -6.75
N THR A 180 -5.92 9.81 -6.14
CA THR A 180 -7.04 9.50 -5.26
C THR A 180 -8.27 10.29 -5.70
N GLU A 181 -9.43 9.94 -5.16
CA GLU A 181 -10.69 10.68 -5.45
C GLU A 181 -10.60 12.18 -5.17
N GLN A 182 -9.75 12.60 -4.24
CA GLN A 182 -9.60 14.01 -3.84
C GLN A 182 -8.44 14.73 -4.53
N SER A 183 -7.53 14.00 -5.16
CA SER A 183 -6.30 14.57 -5.71
C SER A 183 -6.54 15.65 -6.76
N ALA A 184 -7.54 15.49 -7.62
CA ALA A 184 -7.88 16.50 -8.64
C ALA A 184 -8.26 17.86 -8.03
N LYS A 185 -8.99 17.85 -6.91
CA LYS A 185 -9.41 19.07 -6.21
C LYS A 185 -8.21 19.80 -5.61
N GLU A 186 -7.31 19.07 -4.97
CA GLU A 186 -6.12 19.65 -4.33
C GLU A 186 -5.09 20.14 -5.37
N VAL A 187 -4.88 19.39 -6.45
CA VAL A 187 -4.04 19.86 -7.56
C VAL A 187 -4.59 21.15 -8.18
N ARG A 188 -5.91 21.22 -8.39
CA ARG A 188 -6.54 22.45 -8.88
C ARG A 188 -6.31 23.62 -7.92
N ARG A 189 -6.45 23.40 -6.62
CA ARG A 189 -6.19 24.43 -5.60
C ARG A 189 -4.74 24.91 -5.64
N ALA A 190 -3.78 23.98 -5.62
CA ALA A 190 -2.35 24.30 -5.71
C ALA A 190 -2.03 25.08 -6.99
N PHE A 191 -2.60 24.69 -8.13
CA PHE A 191 -2.42 25.37 -9.40
C PHE A 191 -2.95 26.81 -9.37
N ILE A 192 -4.15 27.03 -8.81
CA ILE A 192 -4.72 28.36 -8.66
C ILE A 192 -3.87 29.25 -7.76
N ASP A 193 -3.35 28.69 -6.64
CA ASP A 193 -2.51 29.44 -5.71
C ASP A 193 -1.15 29.81 -6.35
N LEU A 194 -0.53 28.93 -7.12
CA LEU A 194 0.70 29.23 -7.87
C LEU A 194 0.47 30.29 -8.94
N ARG A 195 -0.67 30.26 -9.64
CA ARG A 195 -1.02 31.31 -10.61
C ARG A 195 -1.20 32.67 -9.97
N LYS A 196 -1.77 32.75 -8.77
CA LYS A 196 -1.88 34.00 -7.99
C LYS A 196 -0.51 34.55 -7.61
N GLN A 197 0.50 33.68 -7.45
CA GLN A 197 1.89 34.04 -7.18
C GLN A 197 2.69 34.33 -8.46
N VAL A 198 2.00 34.56 -9.59
CA VAL A 198 2.60 34.92 -10.89
C VAL A 198 3.46 33.80 -11.52
N ALA A 199 3.09 32.53 -11.30
CA ALA A 199 3.71 31.43 -12.02
C ALA A 199 3.41 31.53 -13.54
N ASN A 200 4.46 31.56 -14.36
CA ASN A 200 4.37 31.61 -15.83
C ASN A 200 4.40 30.20 -16.46
N CYS A 201 5.01 29.26 -15.79
CA CYS A 201 5.04 27.85 -16.18
C CYS A 201 4.92 26.93 -14.97
N LEU A 202 4.63 25.65 -15.18
CA LEU A 202 4.42 24.66 -14.16
C LEU A 202 5.26 23.42 -14.40
N ILE A 203 5.98 22.98 -13.38
CA ILE A 203 6.56 21.64 -13.30
C ILE A 203 5.62 20.78 -12.46
N PHE A 204 5.02 19.77 -13.09
CA PHE A 204 4.16 18.79 -12.42
C PHE A 204 4.93 17.48 -12.29
N ALA A 205 5.49 17.21 -11.10
CA ALA A 205 6.32 16.05 -10.83
C ALA A 205 5.46 14.86 -10.41
N LEU A 206 5.48 13.79 -11.21
CA LEU A 206 4.77 12.52 -11.00
C LEU A 206 5.72 11.39 -10.55
N ARG A 207 6.84 11.74 -9.90
CA ARG A 207 7.84 10.77 -9.46
C ARG A 207 7.58 10.32 -8.03
N ASN A 208 7.54 9.01 -7.85
CA ASN A 208 7.67 8.35 -6.55
C ASN A 208 9.11 7.94 -6.31
#